data_4c5d97adabfe90966f96007fc18cd832
#
_entry.id   4c5d97adabfe90966f96007fc18cd832
#
_cell.length_a   1.000
_cell.length_b   1.000
_cell.length_c   1.000
_cell.angle_alpha   90.00
_cell.angle_beta   90.00
_cell.angle_gamma   90.00
#
_symmetry.space_group_name_H-M   'P 1'
#
loop_
_entity.id
_entity.type
_entity.pdbx_description
1 polymer ?
#
loop_
_entity_poly.entity_id
_entity_poly.type
_entity_poly.pdbx_seq_one_letter_code
_entity_poly.pdbx_strand_id
1 'polypeptide(L)'
;TLVDSMIHDGLWDVYNDIHMGNTGEVVSEEFSISREGMDAFAAQSQQRAATAQAEGWFDWEMIPVQVPQRRSDPVTVDADEGVRGDTTEESLARLPPVFDREGKVTAGNASTLNDGAAAVLVADADLAAEMGWDIIAEIVDQTTSGVAPERVMAAPIPAVRTLLERQGLDVLDVDVYEHNEAFAAASCAVAQDLGIPNDRFNLHGGAVSLGHPLGASGARCLITMIGAMRRIDAKSGIVTLCLGGGNAVAMLVRRS
;
A
#
# COMPACT_ATOMS: atom_id res chain seq x y z
N THR A 1 -33.21 -9.67 1.93
CA THR A 1 -32.09 -9.39 1.03
C THR A 1 -30.82 -9.94 1.66
N LEU A 2 -30.03 -10.67 0.90
CA LEU A 2 -28.66 -11.02 1.31
C LEU A 2 -27.77 -9.83 1.01
N VAL A 3 -26.89 -9.49 1.96
CA VAL A 3 -25.92 -8.41 1.85
C VAL A 3 -24.53 -9.01 1.94
N ASP A 4 -23.64 -8.63 1.04
CA ASP A 4 -22.24 -8.99 1.12
C ASP A 4 -21.59 -8.17 2.24
N SER A 5 -21.15 -8.84 3.31
CA SER A 5 -20.58 -8.18 4.48
C SER A 5 -19.22 -7.53 4.17
N MET A 6 -18.45 -8.08 3.24
CA MET A 6 -17.15 -7.50 2.84
C MET A 6 -17.35 -6.12 2.19
N ILE A 7 -18.33 -6.00 1.29
CA ILE A 7 -18.65 -4.72 0.67
C ILE A 7 -19.26 -3.78 1.70
N HIS A 8 -20.29 -4.24 2.42
CA HIS A 8 -21.07 -3.40 3.34
C HIS A 8 -20.23 -2.86 4.51
N ASP A 9 -19.39 -3.70 5.11
CA ASP A 9 -18.65 -3.34 6.32
C ASP A 9 -17.23 -2.80 6.02
N GLY A 10 -16.63 -3.21 4.90
CA GLY A 10 -15.24 -2.90 4.57
C GLY A 10 -15.04 -1.94 3.39
N LEU A 11 -15.96 -1.91 2.42
CA LEU A 11 -15.77 -1.19 1.16
C LEU A 11 -16.87 -0.17 0.85
N TRP A 12 -17.64 0.25 1.86
CA TRP A 12 -18.72 1.20 1.73
C TRP A 12 -18.49 2.47 2.55
N ASP A 13 -18.58 3.62 1.91
CA ASP A 13 -18.64 4.91 2.60
C ASP A 13 -20.10 5.12 3.05
N VAL A 14 -20.34 4.91 4.34
CA VAL A 14 -21.67 5.02 4.94
C VAL A 14 -22.17 6.46 5.06
N TYR A 15 -21.29 7.45 4.93
CA TYR A 15 -21.64 8.87 5.04
C TYR A 15 -22.23 9.40 3.72
N ASN A 16 -21.67 8.95 2.59
CA ASN A 16 -22.06 9.41 1.25
C ASN A 16 -22.84 8.32 0.48
N ASP A 17 -23.02 7.13 1.06
CA ASP A 17 -23.71 5.99 0.45
C ASP A 17 -23.08 5.57 -0.89
N ILE A 18 -21.74 5.45 -0.93
CA ILE A 18 -20.96 5.09 -2.12
C ILE A 18 -19.95 3.99 -1.84
N HIS A 19 -19.60 3.22 -2.87
CA HIS A 19 -18.51 2.24 -2.80
C HIS A 19 -17.13 2.92 -2.73
N MET A 20 -16.14 2.32 -2.03
CA MET A 20 -14.78 2.85 -1.95
C MET A 20 -14.13 3.09 -3.31
N GLY A 21 -14.49 2.35 -4.36
CA GLY A 21 -14.02 2.61 -5.71
C GLY A 21 -14.45 3.97 -6.27
N ASN A 22 -15.62 4.47 -5.87
CA ASN A 22 -16.07 5.82 -6.24
C ASN A 22 -15.20 6.90 -5.57
N THR A 23 -14.65 6.65 -4.38
CA THR A 23 -13.70 7.59 -3.75
C THR A 23 -12.38 7.68 -4.53
N GLY A 24 -11.99 6.60 -5.21
CA GLY A 24 -10.89 6.63 -6.18
C GLY A 24 -11.17 7.54 -7.38
N GLU A 25 -12.41 7.52 -7.90
CA GLU A 25 -12.84 8.45 -8.96
C GLU A 25 -12.82 9.90 -8.46
N VAL A 26 -13.36 10.17 -7.27
CA VAL A 26 -13.35 11.52 -6.66
C VAL A 26 -11.94 12.09 -6.58
N VAL A 27 -10.99 11.30 -6.07
CA VAL A 27 -9.60 11.76 -5.92
C VAL A 27 -8.91 11.88 -7.28
N SER A 28 -9.18 10.98 -8.24
CA SER A 28 -8.63 11.10 -9.58
C SER A 28 -9.06 12.40 -10.26
N GLU A 29 -10.29 12.84 -10.04
CA GLU A 29 -10.81 14.09 -10.58
C GLU A 29 -10.19 15.29 -9.87
N GLU A 30 -10.19 15.31 -8.53
CA GLU A 30 -9.67 16.40 -7.70
C GLU A 30 -8.20 16.71 -8.01
N PHE A 31 -7.37 15.68 -8.18
CA PHE A 31 -5.94 15.82 -8.44
C PHE A 31 -5.60 15.77 -9.94
N SER A 32 -6.60 15.74 -10.82
CA SER A 32 -6.42 15.68 -12.26
C SER A 32 -5.56 14.49 -12.71
N ILE A 33 -5.70 13.34 -12.02
CA ILE A 33 -5.02 12.11 -12.41
C ILE A 33 -5.73 11.51 -13.62
N SER A 34 -4.98 11.28 -14.69
CA SER A 34 -5.52 10.67 -15.91
C SER A 34 -5.62 9.16 -15.81
N ARG A 35 -6.43 8.54 -16.65
CA ARG A 35 -6.52 7.09 -16.78
C ARG A 35 -5.17 6.47 -17.15
N GLU A 36 -4.47 7.08 -18.11
CA GLU A 36 -3.15 6.66 -18.55
C GLU A 36 -2.13 6.71 -17.41
N GLY A 37 -2.16 7.77 -16.59
CA GLY A 37 -1.29 7.88 -15.42
C GLY A 37 -1.54 6.78 -14.39
N MET A 38 -2.80 6.42 -14.16
CA MET A 38 -3.16 5.32 -13.27
C MET A 38 -2.73 3.96 -13.83
N ASP A 39 -2.91 3.74 -15.13
CA ASP A 39 -2.51 2.49 -15.78
C ASP A 39 -0.97 2.35 -15.84
N ALA A 40 -0.24 3.44 -16.10
CA ALA A 40 1.23 3.46 -16.03
C ALA A 40 1.73 3.12 -14.62
N PHE A 41 1.12 3.71 -13.57
CA PHE A 41 1.44 3.39 -12.19
C PHE A 41 1.16 1.92 -11.87
N ALA A 42 0.00 1.40 -12.29
CA ALA A 42 -0.39 0.01 -12.05
C ALA A 42 0.55 -0.99 -12.77
N ALA A 43 0.92 -0.72 -14.02
CA ALA A 43 1.91 -1.52 -14.74
C ALA A 43 3.27 -1.51 -14.03
N GLN A 44 3.71 -0.35 -13.54
CA GLN A 44 4.95 -0.22 -12.78
C GLN A 44 4.89 -1.01 -11.45
N SER A 45 3.76 -0.96 -10.71
CA SER A 45 3.56 -1.75 -9.49
C SER A 45 3.72 -3.24 -9.78
N GLN A 46 3.07 -3.75 -10.83
CA GLN A 46 3.18 -5.15 -11.25
C GLN A 46 4.61 -5.56 -11.62
N GLN A 47 5.31 -4.73 -12.39
CA GLN A 47 6.69 -5.00 -12.82
C GLN A 47 7.67 -4.96 -11.65
N ARG A 48 7.51 -4.03 -10.70
CA ARG A 48 8.31 -3.95 -9.48
C ARG A 48 8.11 -5.17 -8.59
N ALA A 49 6.86 -5.58 -8.36
CA ALA A 49 6.55 -6.77 -7.58
C ALA A 49 7.09 -8.05 -8.24
N ALA A 50 6.95 -8.19 -9.54
CA ALA A 50 7.49 -9.32 -10.29
C ALA A 50 9.02 -9.38 -10.19
N THR A 51 9.69 -8.24 -10.29
CA THR A 51 11.15 -8.17 -10.10
C THR A 51 11.52 -8.54 -8.66
N ALA A 52 10.81 -8.00 -7.67
CA ALA A 52 11.06 -8.30 -6.26
C ALA A 52 10.88 -9.79 -5.95
N GLN A 53 9.86 -10.46 -6.50
CA GLN A 53 9.69 -11.90 -6.38
C GLN A 53 10.82 -12.68 -7.06
N ALA A 54 11.17 -12.33 -8.29
CA ALA A 54 12.20 -13.04 -9.06
C ALA A 54 13.60 -12.93 -8.42
N GLU A 55 13.90 -11.80 -7.81
CA GLU A 55 15.19 -11.53 -7.15
C GLU A 55 15.21 -11.92 -5.66
N GLY A 56 14.12 -12.50 -5.14
CA GLY A 56 14.01 -12.96 -3.74
C GLY A 56 13.99 -11.81 -2.71
N TRP A 57 13.56 -10.60 -3.10
CA TRP A 57 13.57 -9.46 -2.18
C TRP A 57 12.52 -9.57 -1.08
N PHE A 58 11.50 -10.43 -1.26
CA PHE A 58 10.49 -10.73 -0.25
C PHE A 58 10.87 -11.90 0.67
N ASP A 59 11.93 -12.67 0.40
CA ASP A 59 12.25 -13.90 1.13
C ASP A 59 12.45 -13.69 2.64
N TRP A 60 12.89 -12.50 3.05
CA TRP A 60 13.11 -12.18 4.45
C TRP A 60 11.80 -11.93 5.23
N GLU A 61 10.71 -11.60 4.54
CA GLU A 61 9.41 -11.23 5.13
C GLU A 61 8.33 -12.29 4.92
N MET A 62 8.54 -13.20 3.97
CA MET A 62 7.59 -14.24 3.60
C MET A 62 7.71 -15.47 4.51
N ILE A 63 6.56 -15.95 4.99
CA ILE A 63 6.47 -17.21 5.75
C ILE A 63 5.67 -18.20 4.93
N PRO A 64 6.28 -19.31 4.46
CA PRO A 64 5.57 -20.36 3.72
C PRO A 64 4.44 -20.98 4.53
N VAL A 65 3.27 -21.11 3.93
CA VAL A 65 2.08 -21.69 4.55
C VAL A 65 1.78 -23.06 3.93
N GLN A 66 1.66 -24.10 4.77
CA GLN A 66 1.28 -25.44 4.34
C GLN A 66 -0.24 -25.55 4.31
N VAL A 67 -0.83 -25.65 3.11
CA VAL A 67 -2.27 -25.79 2.91
C VAL A 67 -2.65 -27.25 2.80
N PRO A 68 -3.35 -27.85 3.80
CA PRO A 68 -3.76 -29.25 3.76
C PRO A 68 -4.66 -29.55 2.57
N GLN A 69 -4.40 -30.66 1.90
CA GLN A 69 -5.23 -31.17 0.80
C GLN A 69 -6.02 -32.41 1.24
N ARG A 70 -7.21 -32.60 0.66
CA ARG A 70 -8.07 -33.74 1.05
C ARG A 70 -7.51 -35.12 0.65
N ARG A 71 -6.74 -35.21 -0.44
CA ARG A 71 -6.33 -36.48 -1.07
C ARG A 71 -4.87 -36.47 -1.57
N SER A 72 -4.08 -35.48 -1.23
CA SER A 72 -2.68 -35.33 -1.61
C SER A 72 -1.88 -34.70 -0.48
N ASP A 73 -0.57 -34.63 -0.64
CA ASP A 73 0.30 -33.91 0.28
C ASP A 73 -0.08 -32.41 0.35
N PRO A 74 0.20 -31.73 1.46
CA PRO A 74 -0.03 -30.30 1.58
C PRO A 74 0.65 -29.52 0.45
N VAL A 75 0.00 -28.45 0.00
CA VAL A 75 0.59 -27.50 -0.94
C VAL A 75 1.24 -26.37 -0.17
N THR A 76 2.50 -26.07 -0.47
CA THR A 76 3.20 -24.93 0.09
C THR A 76 2.79 -23.67 -0.70
N VAL A 77 2.32 -22.64 0.00
CA VAL A 77 2.08 -21.31 -0.55
C VAL A 77 3.18 -20.39 0.01
N ASP A 78 4.05 -19.92 -0.86
CA ASP A 78 5.27 -19.17 -0.53
C ASP A 78 5.51 -17.99 -1.49
N ALA A 79 4.48 -17.58 -2.23
CA ALA A 79 4.52 -16.43 -3.12
C ALA A 79 3.12 -15.79 -3.25
N ASP A 80 3.09 -14.46 -3.45
CA ASP A 80 1.86 -13.77 -3.79
C ASP A 80 1.41 -14.13 -5.21
N GLU A 81 0.20 -14.67 -5.34
CA GLU A 81 -0.34 -15.19 -6.61
C GLU A 81 -0.90 -14.11 -7.54
N GLY A 82 -1.10 -12.89 -7.02
CA GLY A 82 -1.68 -11.75 -7.76
C GLY A 82 -0.72 -11.07 -8.73
N VAL A 83 0.58 -11.29 -8.60
CA VAL A 83 1.61 -10.60 -9.37
C VAL A 83 1.62 -11.04 -10.84
N ARG A 84 1.54 -10.06 -11.76
CA ARG A 84 1.50 -10.25 -13.22
C ARG A 84 2.56 -9.38 -13.89
N GLY A 85 3.80 -9.86 -13.93
CA GLY A 85 4.95 -9.11 -14.47
C GLY A 85 4.89 -8.79 -15.96
N ASP A 86 3.99 -9.42 -16.70
CA ASP A 86 3.71 -9.17 -18.13
C ASP A 86 2.68 -8.05 -18.35
N THR A 87 2.21 -7.40 -17.29
CA THR A 87 1.26 -6.28 -17.38
C THR A 87 1.89 -5.08 -18.08
N THR A 88 1.20 -4.54 -19.07
CA THR A 88 1.58 -3.33 -19.82
C THR A 88 0.46 -2.30 -19.80
N GLU A 89 0.79 -1.04 -20.03
CA GLU A 89 -0.18 0.04 -20.14
C GLU A 89 -1.21 -0.27 -21.25
N GLU A 90 -0.79 -0.84 -22.39
CA GLU A 90 -1.69 -1.21 -23.48
C GLU A 90 -2.67 -2.32 -23.08
N SER A 91 -2.27 -3.24 -22.23
CA SER A 91 -3.16 -4.29 -21.71
C SER A 91 -4.19 -3.70 -20.76
N LEU A 92 -3.78 -2.77 -19.89
CA LEU A 92 -4.65 -2.10 -18.94
C LEU A 92 -5.63 -1.15 -19.60
N ALA A 93 -5.21 -0.42 -20.63
CA ALA A 93 -6.06 0.52 -21.37
C ALA A 93 -7.32 -0.13 -21.99
N ARG A 94 -7.32 -1.46 -22.17
CA ARG A 94 -8.47 -2.21 -22.70
C ARG A 94 -9.54 -2.53 -21.66
N LEU A 95 -9.22 -2.35 -20.38
CA LEU A 95 -10.15 -2.67 -19.30
C LEU A 95 -11.22 -1.59 -19.16
N PRO A 96 -12.50 -1.97 -19.01
CA PRO A 96 -13.56 -1.00 -18.80
C PRO A 96 -13.51 -0.44 -17.38
N PRO A 97 -13.98 0.78 -17.14
CA PRO A 97 -14.22 1.30 -15.79
C PRO A 97 -15.22 0.42 -15.02
N VAL A 98 -15.03 0.32 -13.69
CA VAL A 98 -15.81 -0.59 -12.84
C VAL A 98 -16.87 0.14 -12.03
N PHE A 99 -16.57 1.32 -11.50
CA PHE A 99 -17.43 2.01 -10.53
C PHE A 99 -18.25 3.13 -11.13
N ASP A 100 -17.76 3.76 -12.18
CA ASP A 100 -18.49 4.74 -12.99
C ASP A 100 -18.25 4.41 -14.47
N ARG A 101 -19.31 4.52 -15.29
CA ARG A 101 -19.22 4.21 -16.74
C ARG A 101 -18.28 5.15 -17.51
N GLU A 102 -18.16 6.38 -17.05
CA GLU A 102 -17.27 7.40 -17.58
C GLU A 102 -16.01 7.60 -16.72
N GLY A 103 -15.85 6.71 -15.71
CA GLY A 103 -14.75 6.75 -14.77
C GLY A 103 -13.42 6.27 -15.32
N LYS A 104 -12.42 6.26 -14.46
CA LYS A 104 -11.03 5.91 -14.76
C LYS A 104 -10.54 4.69 -14.00
N VAL A 105 -11.23 4.32 -12.90
CA VAL A 105 -10.86 3.18 -12.04
C VAL A 105 -11.30 1.88 -12.69
N THR A 106 -10.37 0.96 -12.89
CA THR A 106 -10.60 -0.35 -13.49
C THR A 106 -10.11 -1.47 -12.59
N ALA A 107 -10.44 -2.71 -12.92
CA ALA A 107 -9.90 -3.88 -12.23
C ALA A 107 -8.37 -4.02 -12.33
N GLY A 108 -7.72 -3.32 -13.27
CA GLY A 108 -6.27 -3.37 -13.46
C GLY A 108 -5.50 -2.28 -12.73
N ASN A 109 -6.17 -1.18 -12.32
CA ASN A 109 -5.55 -0.08 -11.58
C ASN A 109 -6.14 0.10 -10.16
N ALA A 110 -6.88 -0.91 -9.70
CA ALA A 110 -7.35 -1.08 -8.33
C ALA A 110 -6.66 -2.28 -7.68
N SER A 111 -6.51 -2.26 -6.36
CA SER A 111 -6.06 -3.44 -5.61
C SER A 111 -7.11 -4.55 -5.66
N THR A 112 -6.65 -5.78 -5.54
CA THR A 112 -7.53 -6.95 -5.39
C THR A 112 -7.86 -7.18 -3.90
N LEU A 113 -8.98 -7.85 -3.65
CA LEU A 113 -9.37 -8.33 -2.32
C LEU A 113 -8.65 -9.66 -2.06
N ASN A 114 -7.96 -9.75 -0.94
CA ASN A 114 -7.10 -10.88 -0.64
C ASN A 114 -7.23 -11.28 0.84
N ASP A 115 -7.07 -12.55 1.09
CA ASP A 115 -6.73 -13.04 2.43
C ASP A 115 -5.24 -12.80 2.68
N GLY A 116 -4.89 -12.46 3.92
CA GLY A 116 -3.50 -12.23 4.28
C GLY A 116 -3.33 -12.00 5.77
N ALA A 117 -2.13 -12.24 6.25
CA ALA A 117 -1.73 -11.98 7.62
C ALA A 117 -0.31 -11.42 7.65
N ALA A 118 -0.06 -10.48 8.57
CA ALA A 118 1.26 -9.93 8.81
C ALA A 118 1.44 -9.68 10.30
N ALA A 119 2.66 -9.81 10.79
CA ALA A 119 2.99 -9.58 12.19
C ALA A 119 4.32 -8.84 12.33
N VAL A 120 4.37 -7.89 13.26
CA VAL A 120 5.58 -7.19 13.67
C VAL A 120 5.69 -7.24 15.19
N LEU A 121 6.90 -7.47 15.70
CA LEU A 121 7.18 -7.34 17.13
C LEU A 121 7.61 -5.90 17.41
N VAL A 122 6.84 -5.22 18.24
CA VAL A 122 7.17 -3.88 18.73
C VAL A 122 7.56 -3.99 20.20
N ALA A 123 8.70 -3.43 20.56
CA ALA A 123 9.21 -3.44 21.92
C ALA A 123 9.85 -2.09 22.28
N ASP A 124 9.98 -1.83 23.57
CA ASP A 124 10.83 -0.75 24.06
C ASP A 124 12.29 -1.03 23.69
N ALA A 125 13.02 0.02 23.28
CA ALA A 125 14.40 -0.12 22.79
C ALA A 125 15.36 -0.63 23.87
N ASP A 126 15.19 -0.18 25.11
CA ASP A 126 16.03 -0.63 26.24
C ASP A 126 15.76 -2.11 26.55
N LEU A 127 14.48 -2.51 26.54
CA LEU A 127 14.10 -3.92 26.72
C LEU A 127 14.66 -4.79 25.58
N ALA A 128 14.58 -4.34 24.34
CA ALA A 128 15.13 -5.09 23.21
C ALA A 128 16.64 -5.29 23.34
N ALA A 129 17.36 -4.26 23.80
CA ALA A 129 18.80 -4.33 24.06
C ALA A 129 19.13 -5.27 25.22
N GLU A 130 18.39 -5.22 26.35
CA GLU A 130 18.54 -6.12 27.48
C GLU A 130 18.33 -7.59 27.10
N MET A 131 17.34 -7.84 26.21
CA MET A 131 17.01 -9.19 25.73
C MET A 131 17.95 -9.68 24.61
N GLY A 132 18.83 -8.82 24.10
CA GLY A 132 19.72 -9.13 23.00
C GLY A 132 19.00 -9.34 21.67
N TRP A 133 17.83 -8.70 21.49
CA TRP A 133 17.09 -8.76 20.25
C TRP A 133 17.68 -7.84 19.19
N ASP A 134 17.64 -8.29 17.94
CA ASP A 134 18.08 -7.49 16.80
C ASP A 134 17.03 -6.43 16.45
N ILE A 135 17.38 -5.16 16.63
CA ILE A 135 16.49 -4.05 16.31
C ILE A 135 16.62 -3.75 14.82
N ILE A 136 15.58 -4.08 14.07
CA ILE A 136 15.55 -3.92 12.60
C ILE A 136 15.33 -2.46 12.20
N ALA A 137 14.47 -1.75 12.93
CA ALA A 137 14.19 -0.34 12.75
C ALA A 137 13.58 0.26 14.03
N GLU A 138 13.66 1.56 14.20
CA GLU A 138 13.06 2.31 15.28
C GLU A 138 11.89 3.13 14.77
N ILE A 139 10.75 3.11 15.49
CA ILE A 139 9.62 4.00 15.24
C ILE A 139 9.98 5.37 15.81
N VAL A 140 10.12 6.36 14.93
CA VAL A 140 10.50 7.72 15.32
C VAL A 140 9.29 8.54 15.72
N ASP A 141 8.23 8.52 14.88
CA ASP A 141 7.01 9.28 15.09
C ASP A 141 5.87 8.70 14.25
N GLN A 142 4.65 9.05 14.62
CA GLN A 142 3.45 8.70 13.87
C GLN A 142 2.43 9.83 13.90
N THR A 143 1.61 9.92 12.86
CA THR A 143 0.51 10.87 12.77
C THR A 143 -0.75 10.20 12.24
N THR A 144 -1.86 10.84 12.51
CA THR A 144 -3.14 10.55 11.89
C THR A 144 -3.67 11.83 11.24
N SER A 145 -4.52 11.66 10.24
CA SER A 145 -5.23 12.78 9.61
C SER A 145 -6.71 12.46 9.44
N GLY A 146 -7.48 13.49 9.11
CA GLY A 146 -8.90 13.35 8.75
C GLY A 146 -9.23 14.31 7.62
N VAL A 147 -9.99 13.83 6.65
CA VAL A 147 -10.57 14.60 5.54
C VAL A 147 -12.06 14.23 5.39
N ALA A 148 -12.78 14.88 4.51
CA ALA A 148 -14.14 14.46 4.17
C ALA A 148 -14.14 12.99 3.70
N PRO A 149 -15.10 12.14 4.11
CA PRO A 149 -15.08 10.70 3.87
C PRO A 149 -14.90 10.31 2.41
N GLU A 150 -15.55 11.01 1.48
CA GLU A 150 -15.43 10.78 0.04
C GLU A 150 -14.02 11.07 -0.52
N ARG A 151 -13.20 11.83 0.23
CA ARG A 151 -11.81 12.14 -0.09
C ARG A 151 -10.80 11.24 0.61
N VAL A 152 -11.25 10.12 1.18
CA VAL A 152 -10.43 9.21 2.00
C VAL A 152 -9.10 8.83 1.32
N MET A 153 -9.09 8.69 -0.01
CA MET A 153 -7.87 8.33 -0.75
C MET A 153 -6.79 9.41 -0.73
N ALA A 154 -7.15 10.68 -0.42
CA ALA A 154 -6.22 11.79 -0.25
C ALA A 154 -5.80 12.02 1.22
N ALA A 155 -6.42 11.33 2.19
CA ALA A 155 -6.12 11.47 3.61
C ALA A 155 -4.63 11.24 3.97
N PRO A 156 -3.86 10.36 3.31
CA PRO A 156 -2.43 10.22 3.53
C PRO A 156 -1.62 11.52 3.35
N ILE A 157 -2.05 12.40 2.47
CA ILE A 157 -1.35 13.66 2.17
C ILE A 157 -1.15 14.53 3.43
N PRO A 158 -2.22 14.97 4.14
CA PRO A 158 -2.05 15.74 5.37
C PRO A 158 -1.37 14.94 6.49
N ALA A 159 -1.52 13.61 6.55
CA ALA A 159 -0.82 12.80 7.55
C ALA A 159 0.70 12.88 7.36
N VAL A 160 1.19 12.66 6.13
CA VAL A 160 2.63 12.73 5.82
C VAL A 160 3.17 14.15 5.99
N ARG A 161 2.44 15.17 5.53
CA ARG A 161 2.86 16.59 5.75
C ARG A 161 3.05 16.90 7.22
N THR A 162 2.07 16.59 8.06
CA THR A 162 2.15 16.81 9.50
C THR A 162 3.34 16.07 10.11
N LEU A 163 3.60 14.85 9.67
CA LEU A 163 4.73 14.05 10.16
C LEU A 163 6.08 14.70 9.79
N LEU A 164 6.23 15.13 8.54
CA LEU A 164 7.42 15.83 8.06
C LEU A 164 7.64 17.15 8.80
N GLU A 165 6.60 17.98 8.95
CA GLU A 165 6.63 19.24 9.68
C GLU A 165 7.06 19.04 11.13
N ARG A 166 6.50 18.06 11.84
CA ARG A 166 6.84 17.74 13.23
C ARG A 166 8.28 17.32 13.40
N GLN A 167 8.83 16.64 12.39
CA GLN A 167 10.22 16.16 12.40
C GLN A 167 11.22 17.15 11.80
N GLY A 168 10.74 18.29 11.27
CA GLY A 168 11.57 19.28 10.59
C GLY A 168 12.26 18.73 9.34
N LEU A 169 11.57 17.84 8.62
CA LEU A 169 12.08 17.16 7.40
C LEU A 169 11.36 17.70 6.16
N ASP A 170 12.11 17.80 5.07
CA ASP A 170 11.56 17.91 3.73
C ASP A 170 11.29 16.53 3.12
N VAL A 171 10.46 16.47 2.07
CA VAL A 171 10.14 15.20 1.36
C VAL A 171 11.42 14.50 0.87
N LEU A 172 12.43 15.24 0.45
CA LEU A 172 13.68 14.68 -0.06
C LEU A 172 14.65 14.21 1.03
N ASP A 173 14.36 14.48 2.30
CA ASP A 173 15.15 13.99 3.44
C ASP A 173 14.79 12.55 3.83
N VAL A 174 13.70 12.01 3.29
CA VAL A 174 13.26 10.63 3.51
C VAL A 174 13.64 9.77 2.32
N ASP A 175 14.27 8.63 2.60
CA ASP A 175 14.84 7.77 1.57
C ASP A 175 13.79 6.91 0.85
N VAL A 176 12.79 6.40 1.58
CA VAL A 176 11.77 5.48 1.06
C VAL A 176 10.38 5.88 1.54
N TYR A 177 9.42 5.83 0.64
CA TYR A 177 8.00 5.97 0.93
C TYR A 177 7.24 4.71 0.52
N GLU A 178 6.43 4.18 1.41
CA GLU A 178 5.51 3.08 1.13
C GLU A 178 4.09 3.58 1.37
N HIS A 179 3.30 3.63 0.32
CA HIS A 179 1.89 3.96 0.37
C HIS A 179 1.07 2.74 -0.02
N ASN A 180 0.03 2.43 0.74
CA ASN A 180 -0.86 1.34 0.37
C ASN A 180 -1.67 1.70 -0.89
N GLU A 181 -1.47 0.94 -1.96
CA GLU A 181 -2.07 1.16 -3.27
C GLU A 181 -3.52 0.63 -3.32
N ALA A 182 -4.42 1.13 -2.46
CA ALA A 182 -5.82 0.72 -2.52
C ALA A 182 -6.40 0.92 -3.94
N PHE A 183 -6.05 2.06 -4.55
CA PHE A 183 -6.27 2.39 -5.96
C PHE A 183 -5.06 3.14 -6.49
N ALA A 184 -4.69 2.94 -7.74
CA ALA A 184 -3.60 3.70 -8.38
C ALA A 184 -3.85 5.22 -8.33
N ALA A 185 -5.12 5.65 -8.42
CA ALA A 185 -5.53 7.05 -8.24
C ALA A 185 -5.01 7.65 -6.93
N ALA A 186 -5.15 6.92 -5.81
CA ALA A 186 -4.68 7.36 -4.49
C ALA A 186 -3.17 7.56 -4.46
N SER A 187 -2.43 6.56 -4.95
CA SER A 187 -0.96 6.60 -4.96
C SER A 187 -0.42 7.69 -5.87
N CYS A 188 -1.02 7.87 -7.06
CA CYS A 188 -0.68 8.96 -7.96
C CYS A 188 -0.92 10.33 -7.30
N ALA A 189 -2.09 10.53 -6.67
CA ALA A 189 -2.41 11.78 -5.99
C ALA A 189 -1.45 12.08 -4.83
N VAL A 190 -1.14 11.08 -4.00
CA VAL A 190 -0.21 11.21 -2.87
C VAL A 190 1.20 11.56 -3.35
N ALA A 191 1.72 10.81 -4.34
CA ALA A 191 3.06 11.06 -4.87
C ALA A 191 3.16 12.43 -5.56
N GLN A 192 2.15 12.80 -6.36
CA GLN A 192 2.10 14.09 -7.07
C GLN A 192 2.03 15.27 -6.09
N ASP A 193 1.11 15.24 -5.11
CA ASP A 193 0.84 16.36 -4.23
C ASP A 193 1.96 16.60 -3.21
N LEU A 194 2.59 15.52 -2.75
CA LEU A 194 3.76 15.61 -1.86
C LEU A 194 5.08 15.83 -2.61
N GLY A 195 5.12 15.62 -3.92
CA GLY A 195 6.34 15.71 -4.72
C GLY A 195 7.34 14.58 -4.44
N ILE A 196 6.83 13.37 -4.12
CA ILE A 196 7.68 12.21 -3.84
C ILE A 196 8.29 11.69 -5.15
N PRO A 197 9.63 11.56 -5.26
CA PRO A 197 10.26 10.98 -6.43
C PRO A 197 9.87 9.52 -6.64
N ASN A 198 9.65 9.12 -7.89
CA ASN A 198 9.23 7.77 -8.23
C ASN A 198 10.24 6.68 -7.83
N ASP A 199 11.52 7.01 -7.77
CA ASP A 199 12.61 6.13 -7.32
C ASP A 199 12.72 5.98 -5.80
N ARG A 200 11.80 6.61 -5.03
CA ARG A 200 11.65 6.48 -3.58
C ARG A 200 10.29 5.96 -3.15
N PHE A 201 9.38 5.70 -4.09
CA PHE A 201 7.98 5.39 -3.83
C PHE A 201 7.63 3.97 -4.23
N ASN A 202 7.13 3.15 -3.29
CA ASN A 202 6.68 1.76 -3.49
C ASN A 202 7.68 0.92 -4.30
N LEU A 203 8.91 0.82 -3.81
CA LEU A 203 10.05 0.27 -4.57
C LEU A 203 9.88 -1.20 -4.97
N HIS A 204 9.09 -1.97 -4.23
CA HIS A 204 8.83 -3.38 -4.47
C HIS A 204 7.43 -3.66 -5.04
N GLY A 205 6.76 -2.64 -5.60
CA GLY A 205 5.34 -2.70 -5.93
C GLY A 205 4.49 -2.51 -4.68
N GLY A 206 3.18 -2.74 -4.78
CA GLY A 206 2.25 -2.53 -3.68
C GLY A 206 0.93 -3.25 -3.90
N ALA A 207 -0.15 -2.77 -3.28
CA ALA A 207 -1.42 -3.50 -3.23
C ALA A 207 -2.09 -3.72 -4.60
N VAL A 208 -1.80 -2.93 -5.62
CA VAL A 208 -2.29 -3.16 -6.99
C VAL A 208 -1.73 -4.48 -7.55
N SER A 209 -0.51 -4.85 -7.17
CA SER A 209 0.14 -6.09 -7.60
C SER A 209 0.07 -7.20 -6.55
N LEU A 210 0.31 -6.87 -5.27
CA LEU A 210 0.40 -7.83 -4.16
C LEU A 210 -0.96 -8.13 -3.51
N GLY A 211 -1.98 -7.27 -3.75
CA GLY A 211 -3.28 -7.36 -3.10
C GLY A 211 -3.40 -6.54 -1.81
N HIS A 212 -4.65 -6.40 -1.34
CA HIS A 212 -4.99 -5.58 -0.18
C HIS A 212 -5.79 -6.37 0.86
N PRO A 213 -5.14 -7.20 1.67
CA PRO A 213 -5.76 -7.82 2.83
C PRO A 213 -5.98 -6.75 3.90
N LEU A 214 -7.17 -6.12 3.94
CA LEU A 214 -7.49 -4.88 4.66
C LEU A 214 -6.87 -4.82 6.07
N GLY A 215 -7.12 -5.85 6.89
CA GLY A 215 -6.64 -5.90 8.27
C GLY A 215 -5.15 -6.14 8.43
N ALA A 216 -4.47 -6.67 7.41
CA ALA A 216 -3.03 -6.96 7.43
C ALA A 216 -2.18 -5.88 6.75
N SER A 217 -2.80 -5.05 5.88
CA SER A 217 -2.05 -4.15 4.98
C SER A 217 -1.16 -3.15 5.71
N GLY A 218 -1.54 -2.68 6.89
CA GLY A 218 -0.68 -1.77 7.68
C GLY A 218 0.65 -2.40 8.04
N ALA A 219 0.62 -3.60 8.62
CA ALA A 219 1.84 -4.34 8.97
C ALA A 219 2.60 -4.78 7.72
N ARG A 220 1.89 -5.25 6.67
CA ARG A 220 2.50 -5.64 5.39
C ARG A 220 3.28 -4.48 4.77
N CYS A 221 2.68 -3.29 4.61
CA CYS A 221 3.37 -2.12 4.05
C CYS A 221 4.62 -1.74 4.87
N LEU A 222 4.52 -1.76 6.20
CA LEU A 222 5.66 -1.47 7.07
C LEU A 222 6.80 -2.47 6.83
N ILE A 223 6.49 -3.76 6.78
CA ILE A 223 7.48 -4.83 6.56
C ILE A 223 8.14 -4.67 5.20
N THR A 224 7.36 -4.50 4.13
CA THR A 224 7.85 -4.33 2.75
C THR A 224 8.73 -3.07 2.62
N MET A 225 8.33 -1.96 3.25
CA MET A 225 9.16 -0.75 3.29
C MET A 225 10.52 -1.00 3.97
N ILE A 226 10.53 -1.69 5.11
CA ILE A 226 11.77 -2.04 5.81
C ILE A 226 12.65 -2.94 4.92
N GLY A 227 12.04 -3.88 4.19
CA GLY A 227 12.74 -4.70 3.20
C GLY A 227 13.40 -3.88 2.10
N ALA A 228 12.66 -2.93 1.53
CA ALA A 228 13.19 -2.00 0.54
C ALA A 228 14.34 -1.15 1.12
N MET A 229 14.17 -0.61 2.33
CA MET A 229 15.22 0.14 3.02
C MET A 229 16.48 -0.70 3.25
N ARG A 230 16.34 -1.97 3.64
CA ARG A 230 17.49 -2.89 3.82
C ARG A 230 18.22 -3.12 2.51
N ARG A 231 17.49 -3.34 1.42
CA ARG A 231 18.06 -3.64 0.10
C ARG A 231 18.90 -2.50 -0.46
N ILE A 232 18.49 -1.25 -0.26
CA ILE A 232 19.21 -0.08 -0.80
C ILE A 232 20.06 0.66 0.24
N ASP A 233 20.20 0.10 1.45
CA ASP A 233 20.84 0.69 2.62
C ASP A 233 20.27 2.07 3.02
N ALA A 234 18.98 2.27 2.81
CA ALA A 234 18.26 3.48 3.23
C ALA A 234 18.18 3.57 4.75
N LYS A 235 18.18 4.80 5.28
CA LYS A 235 18.16 5.08 6.72
C LYS A 235 16.81 5.53 7.25
N SER A 236 15.93 6.02 6.39
CA SER A 236 14.62 6.54 6.77
C SER A 236 13.53 6.07 5.81
N GLY A 237 12.36 5.84 6.36
CA GLY A 237 11.18 5.46 5.58
C GLY A 237 9.89 5.97 6.20
N ILE A 238 8.94 6.39 5.38
CA ILE A 238 7.57 6.72 5.78
C ILE A 238 6.61 5.74 5.15
N VAL A 239 5.84 5.03 5.99
CA VAL A 239 4.70 4.22 5.57
C VAL A 239 3.40 4.97 5.84
N THR A 240 2.45 4.94 4.89
CA THR A 240 1.16 5.60 5.04
C THR A 240 0.03 4.85 4.34
N LEU A 241 -1.15 4.89 4.96
CA LEU A 241 -2.35 4.23 4.48
C LEU A 241 -3.57 5.11 4.73
N CYS A 242 -4.53 5.08 3.81
CA CYS A 242 -5.87 5.57 4.04
C CYS A 242 -6.69 4.56 4.88
N LEU A 243 -7.66 5.07 5.63
CA LEU A 243 -8.57 4.30 6.47
C LEU A 243 -9.99 4.77 6.22
N GLY A 244 -10.97 3.89 6.28
CA GLY A 244 -12.38 4.23 6.09
C GLY A 244 -12.83 5.42 6.95
N GLY A 245 -13.82 6.17 6.44
CA GLY A 245 -14.35 7.37 7.10
C GLY A 245 -13.51 8.64 6.91
N GLY A 246 -12.59 8.67 5.95
CA GLY A 246 -11.79 9.84 5.64
C GLY A 246 -10.50 9.97 6.45
N ASN A 247 -10.03 8.90 7.07
CA ASN A 247 -8.84 8.93 7.91
C ASN A 247 -7.60 8.39 7.19
N ALA A 248 -6.42 8.68 7.74
CA ALA A 248 -5.17 8.05 7.38
C ALA A 248 -4.20 7.99 8.57
N VAL A 249 -3.21 7.12 8.44
CA VAL A 249 -2.04 7.06 9.33
C VAL A 249 -0.77 7.23 8.52
N ALA A 250 0.24 7.85 9.13
CA ALA A 250 1.61 7.86 8.62
C ALA A 250 2.58 7.56 9.77
N MET A 251 3.63 6.79 9.48
CA MET A 251 4.65 6.43 10.45
C MET A 251 6.04 6.60 9.83
N LEU A 252 6.93 7.28 10.55
CA LEU A 252 8.34 7.39 10.21
C LEU A 252 9.14 6.36 11.00
N VAL A 253 9.95 5.60 10.31
CA VAL A 253 10.93 4.69 10.92
C VAL A 253 12.34 5.06 10.49
N ARG A 254 13.33 4.70 11.33
CA ARG A 254 14.77 4.82 11.01
C ARG A 254 15.45 3.49 11.22
N ARG A 255 16.45 3.24 10.38
CA ARG A 255 17.40 2.15 10.55
C ARG A 255 18.74 2.71 11.01
N SER A 256 19.37 2.00 11.93
CA SER A 256 20.75 2.27 12.36
C SER A 256 21.78 2.07 11.23
#